data_f4295915812ceab5fb548dcd6885223a
#
_entry.id   f4295915812ceab5fb548dcd6885223a
#
_cell.length_a   1.000
_cell.length_b   1.000
_cell.length_c   1.000
_cell.angle_alpha   90.00
_cell.angle_beta   90.00
_cell.angle_gamma   90.00
#
_symmetry.space_group_name_H-M   'P 1'
#
loop_
_entity.id
_entity.type
_entity.pdbx_description
1 polymer ?
#
loop_
_entity_poly.entity_id
_entity_poly.type
_entity_poly.pdbx_seq_one_letter_code
_entity_poly.pdbx_strand_id
1 'polypeptide(L)'
;MTVKLAILKSGEDIIADIKEMVVGEGDDKKVVGYFLTRACGISLTDETLTTEDVDKESFRLKLFPWCPLAKEDIIPLTSDWIVTIVEPIDKLREMYETQVLNHERNQSTSVDDESDSSESD
;
A
#
# COMPACT_ATOMS: atom_id res chain seq x y z
N MET A 1 11.97 -4.26 0.08
CA MET A 1 10.55 -3.94 -0.03
C MET A 1 10.12 -3.96 -1.50
N THR A 2 9.05 -4.63 -1.81
CA THR A 2 8.56 -4.75 -3.19
C THR A 2 7.29 -3.93 -3.31
N VAL A 3 7.44 -2.65 -3.62
CA VAL A 3 6.30 -1.74 -3.70
C VAL A 3 5.64 -1.87 -5.07
N LYS A 4 4.36 -2.19 -5.07
CA LYS A 4 3.59 -2.38 -6.30
C LYS A 4 2.23 -1.72 -6.16
N LEU A 5 1.62 -1.46 -7.30
CA LEU A 5 0.27 -0.92 -7.38
C LEU A 5 -0.65 -2.04 -7.84
N ALA A 6 -1.63 -2.37 -7.02
CA ALA A 6 -2.59 -3.42 -7.33
C ALA A 6 -3.94 -2.79 -7.65
N ILE A 7 -4.57 -3.29 -8.70
CA ILE A 7 -5.90 -2.83 -9.08
C ILE A 7 -6.85 -3.98 -8.79
N LEU A 8 -7.82 -3.74 -7.93
CA LEU A 8 -8.73 -4.76 -7.45
C LEU A 8 -10.00 -4.80 -8.27
N LYS A 9 -10.71 -5.91 -8.18
CA LYS A 9 -11.98 -6.05 -8.88
C LYS A 9 -13.00 -5.01 -8.45
N SER A 10 -12.85 -4.50 -7.24
CA SER A 10 -13.72 -3.42 -6.75
C SER A 10 -13.48 -2.10 -7.47
N GLY A 11 -12.39 -1.99 -8.22
CA GLY A 11 -12.00 -0.73 -8.84
C GLY A 11 -11.04 0.08 -8.01
N GLU A 12 -10.71 -0.40 -6.82
CA GLU A 12 -9.78 0.32 -5.95
C GLU A 12 -8.34 0.13 -6.41
N ASP A 13 -7.56 1.19 -6.25
CA ASP A 13 -6.13 1.17 -6.51
C ASP A 13 -5.43 1.14 -5.17
N ILE A 14 -4.58 0.15 -4.95
CA ILE A 14 -3.92 -0.06 -3.67
C ILE A 14 -2.42 -0.13 -3.89
N ILE A 15 -1.66 0.68 -3.15
CA ILE A 15 -0.21 0.56 -3.17
C ILE A 15 0.23 -0.09 -1.87
N ALA A 16 1.17 -1.02 -1.98
CA ALA A 16 1.62 -1.80 -0.83
C ALA A 16 2.94 -2.46 -1.13
N ASP A 17 3.58 -2.96 -0.08
CA ASP A 17 4.66 -3.92 -0.23
C ASP A 17 3.96 -5.26 -0.45
N ILE A 18 4.10 -5.82 -1.65
CA ILE A 18 3.33 -6.99 -2.05
C ILE A 18 4.24 -8.18 -2.26
N LYS A 19 3.90 -9.29 -1.62
CA LYS A 19 4.63 -10.55 -1.77
C LYS A 19 3.67 -11.65 -2.14
N GLU A 20 4.17 -12.61 -2.91
CA GLU A 20 3.35 -13.72 -3.38
C GLU A 20 3.04 -14.71 -2.27
N MET A 21 1.83 -15.21 -2.29
CA MET A 21 1.41 -16.31 -1.43
C MET A 21 1.47 -17.59 -2.26
N VAL A 22 2.44 -18.44 -1.96
CA VAL A 22 2.74 -19.60 -2.78
C VAL A 22 2.39 -20.87 -2.02
N VAL A 23 1.73 -21.81 -2.69
CA VAL A 23 1.46 -23.12 -2.12
C VAL A 23 2.06 -24.20 -3.03
N GLY A 24 2.30 -25.39 -2.47
CA GLY A 24 2.85 -26.49 -3.21
C GLY A 24 4.35 -26.56 -3.07
N GLU A 25 4.94 -27.61 -3.67
CA GLU A 25 6.37 -27.86 -3.60
C GLU A 25 6.89 -28.19 -4.98
N GLY A 26 8.16 -27.82 -5.20
CA GLY A 26 8.83 -28.15 -6.44
C GLY A 26 8.12 -27.59 -7.66
N ASP A 27 7.83 -28.44 -8.61
CA ASP A 27 7.17 -28.02 -9.84
C ASP A 27 5.68 -27.74 -9.65
N ASP A 28 5.14 -28.12 -8.49
CA ASP A 28 3.71 -27.92 -8.22
C ASP A 28 3.43 -26.60 -7.54
N LYS A 29 4.45 -25.77 -7.34
CA LYS A 29 4.26 -24.46 -6.73
C LYS A 29 3.36 -23.59 -7.59
N LYS A 30 2.46 -22.88 -6.92
CA LYS A 30 1.66 -21.88 -7.64
C LYS A 30 1.26 -20.75 -6.70
N VAL A 31 1.06 -19.58 -7.29
CA VAL A 31 0.65 -18.40 -6.56
C VAL A 31 -0.86 -18.42 -6.42
N VAL A 32 -1.35 -18.36 -5.20
CA VAL A 32 -2.80 -18.39 -4.95
C VAL A 32 -3.29 -17.06 -4.40
N GLY A 33 -2.39 -16.15 -4.11
CA GLY A 33 -2.76 -14.85 -3.59
C GLY A 33 -1.54 -14.03 -3.29
N TYR A 34 -1.75 -12.99 -2.50
CA TYR A 34 -0.68 -12.05 -2.19
C TYR A 34 -0.83 -11.55 -0.78
N PHE A 35 0.29 -11.22 -0.15
CA PHE A 35 0.33 -10.56 1.13
C PHE A 35 0.63 -9.09 0.90
N LEU A 36 -0.27 -8.23 1.33
CA LEU A 36 -0.14 -6.79 1.17
C LEU A 36 0.24 -6.19 2.53
N THR A 37 1.45 -5.68 2.61
CA THR A 37 1.94 -5.08 3.85
C THR A 37 1.79 -3.57 3.76
N ARG A 38 1.16 -2.99 4.77
CA ARG A 38 0.94 -1.56 4.87
C ARG A 38 0.23 -1.02 3.63
N ALA A 39 -0.87 -1.68 3.27
CA ALA A 39 -1.64 -1.32 2.09
C ALA A 39 -2.29 0.04 2.27
N CYS A 40 -2.17 0.87 1.26
CA CYS A 40 -2.77 2.21 1.25
C CYS A 40 -3.65 2.37 0.03
N GLY A 41 -4.85 2.92 0.25
CA GLY A 41 -5.68 3.35 -0.86
C GLY A 41 -5.16 4.66 -1.41
N ILE A 42 -5.54 4.96 -2.63
CA ILE A 42 -5.06 6.16 -3.33
C ILE A 42 -6.25 7.02 -3.70
N SER A 43 -6.17 8.30 -3.36
CA SER A 43 -7.19 9.26 -3.70
C SER A 43 -6.59 10.35 -4.57
N LEU A 44 -7.30 10.70 -5.63
CA LEU A 44 -6.90 11.82 -6.50
C LEU A 44 -7.85 12.96 -6.22
N THR A 45 -7.29 14.16 -6.09
CA THR A 45 -8.12 15.34 -5.84
C THR A 45 -8.54 16.01 -7.14
N ASP A 46 -7.99 15.58 -8.26
CA ASP A 46 -8.34 16.11 -9.58
C ASP A 46 -8.89 14.99 -10.43
N GLU A 47 -10.18 15.00 -10.69
CA GLU A 47 -10.84 13.94 -11.44
C GLU A 47 -10.58 14.03 -12.93
N THR A 48 -10.00 15.13 -13.40
CA THR A 48 -9.73 15.29 -14.81
C THR A 48 -8.30 14.94 -15.16
N LEU A 49 -7.66 14.16 -14.30
CA LEU A 49 -6.27 13.77 -14.48
C LEU A 49 -6.06 13.10 -15.85
N THR A 50 -5.08 13.59 -16.59
CA THR A 50 -4.67 13.01 -17.85
C THR A 50 -3.24 12.53 -17.75
N THR A 51 -2.78 11.83 -18.79
CA THR A 51 -1.39 11.40 -18.80
C THR A 51 -0.44 12.58 -18.72
N GLU A 52 -0.79 13.69 -19.36
CA GLU A 52 0.03 14.88 -19.31
C GLU A 52 0.12 15.42 -17.88
N ASP A 53 -0.99 15.40 -17.17
CA ASP A 53 -1.00 15.89 -15.80
C ASP A 53 -0.11 15.05 -14.90
N VAL A 54 -0.10 13.74 -15.13
CA VAL A 54 0.77 12.86 -14.37
C VAL A 54 2.23 13.25 -14.62
N ASP A 55 2.60 13.46 -15.85
CA ASP A 55 3.98 13.81 -16.19
C ASP A 55 4.37 15.17 -15.65
N LYS A 56 3.45 16.08 -15.55
CA LYS A 56 3.73 17.43 -15.08
C LYS A 56 3.62 17.57 -13.59
N GLU A 57 3.22 16.48 -12.91
CA GLU A 57 3.02 16.49 -11.46
C GLU A 57 2.07 17.60 -11.02
N SER A 58 1.08 17.90 -11.85
CA SER A 58 0.10 18.93 -11.53
C SER A 58 -1.09 18.39 -10.77
N PHE A 59 -1.13 17.11 -10.52
CA PHE A 59 -2.21 16.45 -9.79
C PHE A 59 -1.84 16.27 -8.32
N ARG A 60 -2.84 16.02 -7.50
CA ARG A 60 -2.62 15.77 -6.08
C ARG A 60 -3.02 14.35 -5.74
N LEU A 61 -2.13 13.68 -5.05
CA LEU A 61 -2.34 12.33 -4.59
C LEU A 61 -2.42 12.32 -3.07
N LYS A 62 -3.29 11.47 -2.56
CA LYS A 62 -3.40 11.30 -1.13
C LYS A 62 -3.44 9.80 -0.84
N LEU A 63 -2.66 9.37 0.13
CA LEU A 63 -2.64 7.99 0.56
C LEU A 63 -3.34 7.85 1.89
N PHE A 64 -4.12 6.79 2.05
CA PHE A 64 -4.80 6.53 3.30
C PHE A 64 -4.74 5.03 3.57
N PRO A 65 -4.75 4.63 4.86
CA PRO A 65 -4.70 3.20 5.17
C PRO A 65 -5.89 2.49 4.55
N TRP A 66 -5.64 1.38 3.87
CA TRP A 66 -6.71 0.65 3.21
C TRP A 66 -7.61 -0.06 4.20
N CYS A 67 -7.01 -0.70 5.22
CA CYS A 67 -7.78 -1.39 6.26
C CYS A 67 -7.37 -0.86 7.62
N PRO A 68 -7.78 0.36 7.96
CA PRO A 68 -7.32 0.97 9.21
C PRO A 68 -7.82 0.27 10.46
N LEU A 69 -8.86 -0.52 10.34
CA LEU A 69 -9.39 -1.24 11.50
C LEU A 69 -8.82 -2.64 11.65
N ALA A 70 -7.95 -3.05 10.74
CA ALA A 70 -7.31 -4.34 10.86
C ALA A 70 -6.21 -4.28 11.93
N LYS A 71 -6.12 -5.33 12.72
CA LYS A 71 -5.13 -5.39 13.76
C LYS A 71 -3.72 -5.56 13.20
N GLU A 72 -3.63 -6.23 12.06
CA GLU A 72 -2.34 -6.57 11.48
C GLU A 72 -2.02 -5.70 10.28
N ASP A 73 -0.72 -5.48 10.06
CA ASP A 73 -0.26 -4.70 8.92
C ASP A 73 -0.24 -5.50 7.63
N ILE A 74 -0.29 -6.82 7.72
CA ILE A 74 -0.21 -7.69 6.55
C ILE A 74 -1.60 -8.25 6.29
N ILE A 75 -2.11 -8.00 5.09
CA ILE A 75 -3.45 -8.42 4.72
C ILE A 75 -3.36 -9.39 3.56
N PRO A 76 -3.82 -10.63 3.74
CA PRO A 76 -3.81 -11.59 2.64
C PRO A 76 -4.97 -11.33 1.69
N LEU A 77 -4.73 -11.54 0.42
CA LEU A 77 -5.73 -11.30 -0.61
C LEU A 77 -5.60 -12.38 -1.66
N THR A 78 -6.70 -13.04 -1.99
CA THR A 78 -6.64 -14.09 -3.00
C THR A 78 -6.40 -13.48 -4.38
N SER A 79 -5.75 -14.25 -5.25
CA SER A 79 -5.46 -13.75 -6.60
C SER A 79 -6.71 -13.46 -7.39
N ASP A 80 -7.82 -14.12 -7.05
CA ASP A 80 -9.10 -13.88 -7.76
C ASP A 80 -9.59 -12.45 -7.60
N TRP A 81 -9.20 -11.76 -6.54
CA TRP A 81 -9.70 -10.41 -6.29
C TRP A 81 -8.87 -9.34 -6.96
N ILE A 82 -7.71 -9.69 -7.50
CA ILE A 82 -6.78 -8.74 -8.10
C ILE A 82 -6.87 -8.80 -9.62
N VAL A 83 -7.15 -7.66 -10.24
CA VAL A 83 -7.20 -7.57 -11.69
C VAL A 83 -5.79 -7.57 -12.25
N THR A 84 -4.93 -6.73 -11.69
CA THR A 84 -3.55 -6.65 -12.17
C THR A 84 -2.66 -5.99 -11.12
N ILE A 85 -1.36 -6.24 -11.24
CA ILE A 85 -0.35 -5.62 -10.39
C ILE A 85 0.67 -4.99 -11.31
N VAL A 86 0.94 -3.70 -11.09
CA VAL A 86 1.85 -2.95 -11.95
C VAL A 86 2.82 -2.13 -11.13
N GLU A 87 3.82 -1.58 -11.81
CA GLU A 87 4.76 -0.68 -11.16
C GLU A 87 4.13 0.68 -10.98
N PRO A 88 4.22 1.26 -9.79
CA PRO A 88 3.69 2.62 -9.60
C PRO A 88 4.62 3.64 -10.26
N ILE A 89 4.05 4.80 -10.60
CA ILE A 89 4.90 5.89 -11.07
C ILE A 89 5.81 6.33 -9.92
N ASP A 90 6.93 6.95 -10.26
CA ASP A 90 7.95 7.29 -9.28
C ASP A 90 7.41 8.18 -8.18
N LYS A 91 6.60 9.17 -8.53
CA LYS A 91 6.05 10.07 -7.53
C LYS A 91 5.21 9.32 -6.50
N LEU A 92 4.40 8.39 -6.95
CA LEU A 92 3.55 7.61 -6.05
C LEU A 92 4.40 6.71 -5.17
N ARG A 93 5.39 6.05 -5.75
CA ARG A 93 6.29 5.19 -4.98
C ARG A 93 7.01 5.97 -3.89
N GLU A 94 7.51 7.16 -4.25
CA GLU A 94 8.22 7.98 -3.28
C GLU A 94 7.32 8.42 -2.14
N MET A 95 6.10 8.81 -2.46
CA MET A 95 5.14 9.19 -1.42
C MET A 95 4.88 8.05 -0.46
N TYR A 96 4.69 6.86 -1.01
CA TYR A 96 4.40 5.70 -0.19
C TYR A 96 5.59 5.37 0.71
N GLU A 97 6.79 5.35 0.15
CA GLU A 97 7.97 5.00 0.91
C GLU A 97 8.24 6.02 2.02
N THR A 98 8.06 7.29 1.72
CA THR A 98 8.22 8.33 2.73
C THR A 98 7.22 8.16 3.85
N GLN A 99 5.98 7.89 3.50
CA GLN A 99 4.92 7.74 4.50
C GLN A 99 5.17 6.53 5.40
N VAL A 100 5.60 5.42 4.80
CA VAL A 100 5.90 4.22 5.55
C VAL A 100 7.07 4.46 6.51
N LEU A 101 8.12 5.10 6.03
CA LEU A 101 9.28 5.38 6.87
C LEU A 101 8.91 6.32 8.02
N ASN A 102 8.10 7.34 7.74
CA ASN A 102 7.68 8.24 8.78
C ASN A 102 6.82 7.54 9.82
N HIS A 103 5.97 6.64 9.38
CA HIS A 103 5.13 5.89 10.29
C HIS A 103 5.98 5.03 11.22
N GLU A 104 6.99 4.37 10.67
CA GLU A 104 7.89 3.54 11.46
C GLU A 104 8.68 4.36 12.46
N ARG A 105 9.13 5.54 12.05
CA ARG A 105 9.83 6.43 12.94
C ARG A 105 8.95 6.89 14.09
N ASN A 106 7.72 7.24 13.77
CA ASN A 106 6.77 7.70 14.78
C ASN A 106 6.47 6.60 15.78
N GLN A 107 6.37 5.38 15.32
CA GLN A 107 6.14 4.26 16.21
C GLN A 107 7.32 4.04 17.17
N SER A 108 8.52 4.16 16.65
CA SER A 108 9.71 4.05 17.50
C SER A 108 9.73 5.14 18.55
N THR A 109 9.40 6.35 18.14
CA THR A 109 9.36 7.48 19.06
C THR A 109 8.29 7.28 20.12
N SER A 110 7.14 6.77 19.73
CA SER A 110 6.07 6.52 20.67
C SER A 110 6.46 5.51 21.73
N VAL A 111 7.19 4.49 21.34
CA VAL A 111 7.66 3.52 22.31
C VAL A 111 8.55 4.17 23.33
N ASP A 112 9.41 5.06 22.89
CA ASP A 112 10.28 5.76 23.80
C ASP A 112 9.52 6.70 24.70
N ASP A 113 8.46 7.30 24.18
CA ASP A 113 7.71 8.30 24.91
C ASP A 113 6.68 7.76 25.80
N GLU A 114 6.39 6.61 25.72
CA GLU A 114 5.28 6.18 26.22
C GLU A 114 4.83 6.45 27.46
N SER A 115 4.67 6.87 27.50
CA SER A 115 4.26 7.37 28.24
C SER A 115 3.32 8.16 28.06
N ASP A 116 3.15 8.11 27.44
CA ASP A 116 2.41 9.09 26.96
C ASP A 116 1.50 9.10 26.65
N SER A 117 1.51 8.68 26.69
CA SER A 117 0.76 9.12 26.18
C SER A 117 -0.01 8.98 26.05
N SER A 118 -0.15 8.60 26.26
CA SER A 118 -0.80 8.84 25.83
C SER A 118 -1.47 8.97 25.57
N GLU A 119 -1.54 8.73 25.55
CA GLU A 119 -2.05 9.26 25.06
C GLU A 119 -2.73 9.39 24.61
N SER A 120 -2.90 9.04 24.76
CA SER A 120 -3.46 9.46 24.20
C SER A 120 -4.03 9.46 23.62
N ASP A 121 -4.23 9.09 23.64
CA ASP A 121 -4.67 9.35 22.92
C ASP A 121 -4.87 9.59 22.46
#